data_e589b3f2d08f47bbecc6b5dc00e99ace
#
_entry.id   e589b3f2d08f47bbecc6b5dc00e99ace
#
_cell.length_a   1.000
_cell.length_b   1.000
_cell.length_c   1.000
_cell.angle_alpha   90.00
_cell.angle_beta   90.00
_cell.angle_gamma   90.00
#
_symmetry.space_group_name_H-M   'P 1'
#
loop_
_entity.id
_entity.type
_entity.pdbx_description
1 polymer ?
#
loop_
_entity_poly.entity_id
_entity_poly.type
_entity_poly.pdbx_seq_one_letter_code
_entity_poly.pdbx_strand_id
1 'polypeptide(L)'
;VLCYHKVERRQELGVTRISPKRFAKQIERLARAGWRALSLSEVIACASGQRTAAPNELAITFDDGYRGLREHAFPVLEAHGFRATCFVITDFAGKLNRWDVAYGGRRFAHLAWRDMRAWQGRGIEFASHTATHPRLTRISELGVHEELDRSRRAMTEALGVGTMAVSYPFGAAGPREERLAREAGYAAGFGIARGWSRSVMSIARTPVYLWAPLTPAVGVLRAPEQLAALVANRCAIGTT
;
A
#
# COMPACT_ATOMS: atom_id res chain seq x y z
N VAL A 1 -10.77 -1.39 -0.98
CA VAL A 1 -9.34 -1.65 -0.66
C VAL A 1 -8.87 -0.63 0.35
N LEU A 2 -8.38 -1.10 1.53
CA LEU A 2 -7.80 -0.25 2.58
C LEU A 2 -6.30 -0.04 2.32
N CYS A 3 -5.81 1.17 2.53
CA CYS A 3 -4.41 1.53 2.38
C CYS A 3 -3.84 2.06 3.69
N TYR A 4 -3.02 1.26 4.34
CA TYR A 4 -2.21 1.61 5.50
C TYR A 4 -0.77 1.96 5.06
N HIS A 5 0.00 2.56 5.97
CA HIS A 5 1.44 2.78 5.77
C HIS A 5 2.23 2.27 6.99
N LYS A 6 2.28 3.05 8.06
CA LYS A 6 3.03 2.73 9.28
C LYS A 6 2.14 2.16 10.38
N VAL A 7 2.47 0.98 10.90
CA VAL A 7 1.96 0.50 12.19
C VAL A 7 3.12 0.54 13.16
N GLU A 8 3.17 1.59 14.01
CA GLU A 8 4.39 1.92 14.74
C GLU A 8 4.06 2.52 16.12
N ARG A 9 4.85 2.14 17.14
CA ARG A 9 4.73 2.68 18.50
C ARG A 9 5.25 4.10 18.60
N ARG A 10 6.37 4.37 17.91
CA ARG A 10 6.99 5.70 17.93
C ARG A 10 6.07 6.73 17.30
N GLN A 11 5.90 7.84 18.00
CA GLN A 11 5.13 8.97 17.49
C GLN A 11 5.94 9.76 16.45
N GLU A 12 5.28 10.21 15.42
CA GLU A 12 5.80 11.16 14.43
C GLU A 12 4.76 12.24 14.14
N LEU A 13 5.20 13.36 13.63
CA LEU A 13 4.32 14.42 13.13
C LEU A 13 3.83 14.09 11.72
N GLY A 14 3.12 12.99 11.59
CA GLY A 14 2.59 12.51 10.30
C GLY A 14 1.24 11.82 10.48
N VAL A 15 0.43 11.84 9.43
CA VAL A 15 -0.95 11.32 9.47
C VAL A 15 -1.06 9.85 9.05
N THR A 16 -0.01 9.30 8.42
CA THR A 16 0.00 7.95 7.85
C THR A 16 0.31 6.84 8.87
N ARG A 17 0.62 7.21 10.12
CA ARG A 17 0.90 6.28 11.20
C ARG A 17 -0.38 5.87 11.94
N ILE A 18 -0.51 4.58 12.23
CA ILE A 18 -1.49 4.05 13.18
C ILE A 18 -0.75 3.33 14.32
N SER A 19 -1.26 3.43 15.56
CA SER A 19 -0.66 2.69 16.67
C SER A 19 -0.95 1.19 16.58
N PRO A 20 -0.05 0.31 17.06
CA PRO A 20 -0.27 -1.14 17.07
C PRO A 20 -1.59 -1.55 17.74
N LYS A 21 -1.91 -0.92 18.88
CA LYS A 21 -3.16 -1.19 19.61
C LYS A 21 -4.40 -0.83 18.79
N ARG A 22 -4.35 0.28 18.03
CA ARG A 22 -5.48 0.69 17.20
C ARG A 22 -5.63 -0.22 15.97
N PHE A 23 -4.53 -0.57 15.32
CA PHE A 23 -4.52 -1.53 14.22
C PHE A 23 -5.11 -2.88 14.66
N ALA A 24 -4.60 -3.46 15.76
CA ALA A 24 -5.10 -4.72 16.29
C ALA A 24 -6.62 -4.68 16.55
N LYS A 25 -7.12 -3.60 17.16
CA LYS A 25 -8.56 -3.43 17.38
C LYS A 25 -9.37 -3.33 16.08
N GLN A 26 -8.84 -2.71 15.04
CA GLN A 26 -9.51 -2.64 13.73
C GLN A 26 -9.62 -4.03 13.12
N ILE A 27 -8.52 -4.80 13.09
CA ILE A 27 -8.50 -6.17 12.54
C ILE A 27 -9.42 -7.09 13.34
N GLU A 28 -9.36 -7.05 14.68
CA GLU A 28 -10.24 -7.84 15.54
C GLU A 28 -11.73 -7.56 15.27
N ARG A 29 -12.12 -6.29 15.09
CA ARG A 29 -13.51 -5.92 14.74
C ARG A 29 -13.93 -6.43 13.37
N LEU A 30 -13.05 -6.35 12.38
CA LEU A 30 -13.30 -6.92 11.05
C LEU A 30 -13.49 -8.44 11.15
N ALA A 31 -12.63 -9.14 11.89
CA ALA A 31 -12.72 -10.59 12.07
C ALA A 31 -14.03 -10.99 12.77
N ARG A 32 -14.40 -10.31 13.86
CA ARG A 32 -15.66 -10.54 14.57
C ARG A 32 -16.90 -10.26 13.72
N ALA A 33 -16.82 -9.33 12.78
CA ALA A 33 -17.90 -9.01 11.85
C ALA A 33 -17.92 -9.94 10.61
N GLY A 34 -17.10 -11.01 10.59
CA GLY A 34 -17.07 -12.00 9.52
C GLY A 34 -16.45 -11.52 8.21
N TRP A 35 -15.60 -10.46 8.26
CA TRP A 35 -14.90 -9.99 7.07
C TRP A 35 -13.78 -10.94 6.66
N ARG A 36 -13.58 -11.09 5.35
CA ARG A 36 -12.48 -11.83 4.73
C ARG A 36 -11.56 -10.89 3.95
N ALA A 37 -10.25 -11.03 4.12
CA ALA A 37 -9.30 -10.29 3.33
C ALA A 37 -8.93 -11.05 2.05
N LEU A 38 -9.01 -10.34 0.93
CA LEU A 38 -8.67 -10.84 -0.40
C LEU A 38 -7.14 -10.91 -0.59
N SER A 39 -6.68 -11.90 -1.35
CA SER A 39 -5.32 -11.93 -1.90
C SER A 39 -5.16 -10.90 -3.02
N LEU A 40 -3.93 -10.61 -3.41
CA LEU A 40 -3.65 -9.70 -4.53
C LEU A 40 -4.29 -10.19 -5.85
N SER A 41 -4.21 -11.49 -6.12
CA SER A 41 -4.82 -12.07 -7.32
C SER A 41 -6.35 -11.95 -7.31
N GLU A 42 -7.00 -12.14 -6.17
CA GLU A 42 -8.45 -11.95 -6.03
C GLU A 42 -8.85 -10.47 -6.23
N VAL A 43 -8.04 -9.52 -5.72
CA VAL A 43 -8.27 -8.09 -5.97
C VAL A 43 -8.15 -7.75 -7.45
N ILE A 44 -7.14 -8.28 -8.14
CA ILE A 44 -6.96 -8.09 -9.59
C ILE A 44 -8.14 -8.70 -10.36
N ALA A 45 -8.57 -9.90 -9.99
CA ALA A 45 -9.73 -10.55 -10.62
C ALA A 45 -11.04 -9.74 -10.43
N CYS A 46 -11.22 -9.13 -9.26
CA CYS A 46 -12.35 -8.22 -9.03
C CYS A 46 -12.24 -6.94 -9.89
N ALA A 47 -11.05 -6.34 -9.96
CA ALA A 47 -10.83 -5.11 -10.72
C ALA A 47 -10.95 -5.31 -12.24
N SER A 48 -10.61 -6.50 -12.74
CA SER A 48 -10.76 -6.88 -14.16
C SER A 48 -12.17 -7.40 -14.52
N GLY A 49 -13.08 -7.48 -13.55
CA GLY A 49 -14.44 -7.99 -13.78
C GLY A 49 -14.55 -9.52 -13.89
N GLN A 50 -13.46 -10.25 -13.66
CA GLN A 50 -13.46 -11.72 -13.69
C GLN A 50 -14.11 -12.32 -12.43
N ARG A 51 -14.24 -11.54 -11.36
CA ARG A 51 -14.85 -11.91 -10.10
C ARG A 51 -15.65 -10.75 -9.51
N THR A 52 -16.76 -11.06 -8.84
CA THR A 52 -17.47 -10.11 -8.00
C THR A 52 -17.09 -10.34 -6.54
N ALA A 53 -16.70 -9.29 -5.84
CA ALA A 53 -16.41 -9.39 -4.41
C ALA A 53 -17.72 -9.60 -3.61
N ALA A 54 -17.68 -10.46 -2.60
CA ALA A 54 -18.77 -10.63 -1.66
C ALA A 54 -18.92 -9.39 -0.75
N PRO A 55 -20.12 -9.12 -0.19
CA PRO A 55 -20.34 -7.94 0.66
C PRO A 55 -19.43 -7.83 1.88
N ASN A 56 -18.92 -8.96 2.40
CA ASN A 56 -18.02 -9.04 3.54
C ASN A 56 -16.56 -9.27 3.15
N GLU A 57 -16.18 -8.92 1.93
CA GLU A 57 -14.79 -9.01 1.46
C GLU A 57 -14.15 -7.64 1.34
N LEU A 58 -12.88 -7.56 1.72
CA LEU A 58 -12.07 -6.37 1.62
C LEU A 58 -10.64 -6.73 1.21
N ALA A 59 -9.84 -5.76 0.80
CA ALA A 59 -8.41 -5.94 0.68
C ALA A 59 -7.67 -5.01 1.64
N ILE A 60 -6.60 -5.53 2.24
CA ILE A 60 -5.70 -4.78 3.13
C ILE A 60 -4.39 -4.57 2.38
N THR A 61 -3.98 -3.31 2.24
CA THR A 61 -2.70 -2.98 1.64
C THR A 61 -1.87 -2.10 2.56
N PHE A 62 -0.55 -2.23 2.45
CA PHE A 62 0.42 -1.35 3.12
C PHE A 62 1.34 -0.77 2.07
N ASP A 63 1.61 0.53 2.15
CA ASP A 63 2.60 1.18 1.31
C ASP A 63 3.92 1.37 2.08
N ASP A 64 4.98 1.67 1.36
CA ASP A 64 6.36 1.96 1.79
C ASP A 64 7.13 0.76 2.37
N GLY A 65 6.48 -0.25 2.91
CA GLY A 65 7.16 -1.42 3.47
C GLY A 65 7.97 -1.12 4.74
N TYR A 66 7.44 -0.34 5.69
CA TYR A 66 8.13 -0.05 6.95
C TYR A 66 8.32 -1.28 7.83
N ARG A 67 9.46 -1.38 8.53
CA ARG A 67 9.82 -2.52 9.36
C ARG A 67 8.84 -2.79 10.52
N GLY A 68 8.22 -1.75 11.06
CA GLY A 68 7.20 -1.88 12.10
C GLY A 68 6.01 -2.77 11.72
N LEU A 69 5.76 -2.96 10.41
CA LEU A 69 4.72 -3.88 9.92
C LEU A 69 5.00 -5.32 10.34
N ARG A 70 6.25 -5.78 10.20
CA ARG A 70 6.70 -7.12 10.63
C ARG A 70 6.48 -7.34 12.13
N GLU A 71 6.66 -6.31 12.92
CA GLU A 71 6.61 -6.38 14.38
C GLU A 71 5.19 -6.25 14.93
N HIS A 72 4.32 -5.49 14.24
CA HIS A 72 3.06 -5.04 14.82
C HIS A 72 1.82 -5.29 13.95
N ALA A 73 1.96 -5.49 12.65
CA ALA A 73 0.84 -5.69 11.74
C ALA A 73 0.70 -7.15 11.29
N PHE A 74 1.75 -7.71 10.73
CA PHE A 74 1.70 -9.05 10.15
C PHE A 74 1.32 -10.15 11.15
N PRO A 75 1.84 -10.17 12.40
CA PRO A 75 1.41 -11.16 13.38
C PRO A 75 -0.08 -11.06 13.75
N VAL A 76 -0.62 -9.85 13.76
CA VAL A 76 -2.05 -9.62 14.03
C VAL A 76 -2.91 -10.13 12.88
N LEU A 77 -2.51 -9.87 11.64
CA LEU A 77 -3.21 -10.36 10.45
C LEU A 77 -3.21 -11.91 10.41
N GLU A 78 -2.04 -12.50 10.62
CA GLU A 78 -1.88 -13.96 10.65
C GLU A 78 -2.77 -14.62 11.73
N ALA A 79 -2.78 -14.05 12.96
CA ALA A 79 -3.60 -14.57 14.07
C ALA A 79 -5.10 -14.54 13.77
N HIS A 80 -5.56 -13.69 12.88
CA HIS A 80 -6.96 -13.58 12.47
C HIS A 80 -7.23 -14.18 11.06
N GLY A 81 -6.25 -14.82 10.44
CA GLY A 81 -6.38 -15.40 9.09
C GLY A 81 -6.56 -14.38 7.97
N PHE A 82 -6.19 -13.12 8.20
CA PHE A 82 -6.26 -12.07 7.18
C PHE A 82 -5.04 -12.08 6.27
N ARG A 83 -5.28 -11.86 4.98
CA ARG A 83 -4.24 -11.62 3.98
C ARG A 83 -4.00 -10.14 3.79
N ALA A 84 -2.81 -9.77 3.31
CA ALA A 84 -2.51 -8.40 2.94
C ALA A 84 -1.44 -8.33 1.84
N THR A 85 -1.43 -7.24 1.08
CA THR A 85 -0.37 -6.90 0.12
C THR A 85 0.46 -5.74 0.67
N CYS A 86 1.77 -5.91 0.74
CA CYS A 86 2.72 -4.86 1.14
C CYS A 86 3.49 -4.38 -0.09
N PHE A 87 3.28 -3.13 -0.47
CA PHE A 87 4.00 -2.46 -1.55
C PHE A 87 5.29 -1.86 -1.00
N VAL A 88 6.44 -2.27 -1.54
CA VAL A 88 7.75 -1.92 -0.99
C VAL A 88 8.55 -1.06 -1.95
N ILE A 89 9.26 -0.08 -1.39
CA ILE A 89 10.23 0.76 -2.10
C ILE A 89 11.54 -0.03 -2.15
N THR A 90 11.89 -0.56 -3.31
CA THR A 90 12.91 -1.62 -3.41
C THR A 90 14.31 -1.16 -3.04
N ASP A 91 14.70 0.06 -3.37
CA ASP A 91 16.02 0.60 -3.04
C ASP A 91 16.20 0.90 -1.54
N PHE A 92 15.09 0.95 -0.79
CA PHE A 92 15.10 1.17 0.65
C PHE A 92 14.97 -0.12 1.46
N ALA A 93 14.88 -1.28 0.83
CA ALA A 93 14.83 -2.56 1.54
C ALA A 93 16.00 -2.70 2.53
N GLY A 94 15.68 -2.82 3.82
CA GLY A 94 16.64 -2.89 4.93
C GLY A 94 17.32 -1.58 5.31
N LYS A 95 16.96 -0.45 4.68
CA LYS A 95 17.55 0.87 4.94
C LYS A 95 16.59 1.77 5.72
N LEU A 96 17.11 2.89 6.22
CA LEU A 96 16.30 3.97 6.80
C LEU A 96 15.68 4.81 5.68
N ASN A 97 14.47 5.31 5.89
CA ASN A 97 13.83 6.22 4.95
C ASN A 97 14.63 7.53 4.83
N ARG A 98 14.90 7.95 3.59
CA ARG A 98 15.56 9.21 3.26
C ARG A 98 14.77 10.01 2.21
N TRP A 99 13.73 9.41 1.65
CA TRP A 99 12.88 9.97 0.61
C TRP A 99 11.71 10.78 1.17
N ASP A 100 11.37 10.58 2.45
CA ASP A 100 10.27 11.23 3.13
C ASP A 100 10.78 12.37 4.04
N VAL A 101 9.96 13.39 4.21
CA VAL A 101 10.24 14.48 5.14
C VAL A 101 10.24 13.95 6.57
N ALA A 102 11.41 13.94 7.19
CA ALA A 102 11.56 13.49 8.58
C ALA A 102 11.18 14.62 9.53
N TYR A 103 9.89 14.84 9.76
CA TYR A 103 9.41 15.77 10.77
C TYR A 103 9.98 15.41 12.16
N GLY A 104 10.76 16.32 12.74
CA GLY A 104 11.48 16.08 13.99
C GLY A 104 12.71 15.17 13.87
N GLY A 105 13.29 15.01 12.66
CA GLY A 105 14.53 14.26 12.43
C GLY A 105 14.40 12.74 12.56
N ARG A 106 13.20 12.19 12.75
CA ARG A 106 12.97 10.76 12.97
C ARG A 106 12.93 10.01 11.65
N ARG A 107 13.75 8.96 11.56
CA ARG A 107 13.77 8.04 10.41
C ARG A 107 13.30 6.66 10.84
N PHE A 108 12.59 5.98 9.94
CA PHE A 108 12.06 4.63 10.13
C PHE A 108 12.76 3.67 9.17
N ALA A 109 13.06 2.47 9.65
CA ALA A 109 13.64 1.45 8.79
C ALA A 109 12.55 0.78 7.95
N HIS A 110 12.91 0.38 6.74
CA HIS A 110 12.11 -0.47 5.88
C HIS A 110 12.38 -1.96 6.16
N LEU A 111 11.46 -2.82 5.75
CA LEU A 111 11.63 -4.27 5.74
C LEU A 111 12.87 -4.64 4.92
N ALA A 112 13.68 -5.54 5.44
CA ALA A 112 14.75 -6.14 4.65
C ALA A 112 14.20 -7.31 3.80
N TRP A 113 14.88 -7.66 2.73
CA TRP A 113 14.48 -8.79 1.88
C TRP A 113 14.31 -10.11 2.66
N ARG A 114 15.15 -10.37 3.67
CA ARG A 114 15.01 -11.51 4.56
C ARG A 114 13.70 -11.50 5.35
N ASP A 115 13.22 -10.31 5.74
CA ASP A 115 11.96 -10.16 6.47
C ASP A 115 10.78 -10.47 5.55
N MET A 116 10.85 -9.99 4.31
CA MET A 116 9.82 -10.25 3.29
C MET A 116 9.75 -11.74 2.96
N ARG A 117 10.89 -12.41 2.74
CA ARG A 117 10.93 -13.87 2.52
C ARG A 117 10.33 -14.66 3.68
N ALA A 118 10.58 -14.24 4.92
CA ALA A 118 10.03 -14.91 6.10
C ALA A 118 8.50 -14.79 6.22
N TRP A 119 7.89 -13.75 5.65
CA TRP A 119 6.45 -13.51 5.69
C TRP A 119 5.73 -13.92 4.40
N GLN A 120 6.48 -14.11 3.31
CA GLN A 120 5.95 -14.64 2.06
C GLN A 120 5.37 -16.04 2.28
N GLY A 121 4.14 -16.28 1.81
CA GLY A 121 3.43 -17.53 2.06
C GLY A 121 2.68 -17.63 3.39
N ARG A 122 2.86 -16.65 4.30
CA ARG A 122 2.11 -16.55 5.57
C ARG A 122 0.94 -15.56 5.50
N GLY A 123 0.33 -15.44 4.33
CA GLY A 123 -0.78 -14.51 4.09
C GLY A 123 -0.33 -13.10 3.71
N ILE A 124 0.97 -12.80 3.69
CA ILE A 124 1.51 -11.51 3.26
C ILE A 124 2.14 -11.66 1.88
N GLU A 125 1.64 -10.87 0.93
CA GLU A 125 2.14 -10.76 -0.42
C GLU A 125 2.93 -9.45 -0.56
N PHE A 126 4.00 -9.48 -1.35
CA PHE A 126 4.82 -8.29 -1.57
C PHE A 126 4.73 -7.85 -3.02
N ALA A 127 4.62 -6.53 -3.24
CA ALA A 127 4.50 -5.92 -4.54
C ALA A 127 5.30 -4.61 -4.60
N SER A 128 5.40 -4.01 -5.78
CA SER A 128 6.25 -2.85 -6.03
C SER A 128 5.62 -1.53 -5.54
N HIS A 129 6.42 -0.69 -4.89
CA HIS A 129 6.13 0.73 -4.70
C HIS A 129 7.20 1.62 -5.36
N THR A 130 7.63 1.23 -6.57
CA THR A 130 8.74 1.78 -7.34
C THR A 130 10.11 1.54 -6.70
N ALA A 131 11.19 1.98 -7.36
CA ALA A 131 12.54 1.78 -6.83
C ALA A 131 12.87 2.81 -5.74
N THR A 132 12.62 4.10 -5.99
CA THR A 132 13.04 5.21 -5.09
C THR A 132 11.89 6.09 -4.59
N HIS A 133 10.64 5.78 -4.97
CA HIS A 133 9.44 6.53 -4.56
C HIS A 133 9.31 7.95 -5.14
N PRO A 134 9.68 8.22 -6.39
CA PRO A 134 9.45 9.54 -6.97
C PRO A 134 7.98 9.72 -7.33
N ARG A 135 7.54 10.96 -7.42
CA ARG A 135 6.24 11.27 -8.03
C ARG A 135 6.34 11.03 -9.54
N LEU A 136 5.86 9.88 -10.01
CA LEU A 136 5.99 9.46 -11.41
C LEU A 136 5.45 10.49 -12.41
N THR A 137 4.38 11.22 -12.04
CA THR A 137 3.80 12.26 -12.90
C THR A 137 4.69 13.51 -13.09
N ARG A 138 5.83 13.59 -12.39
CA ARG A 138 6.77 14.72 -12.46
C ARG A 138 8.13 14.38 -13.07
N ILE A 139 8.33 13.13 -13.46
CA ILE A 139 9.58 12.68 -14.11
C ILE A 139 9.30 12.29 -15.58
N SER A 140 10.36 12.16 -16.36
CA SER A 140 10.30 11.77 -17.76
C SER A 140 9.76 10.34 -17.93
N GLU A 141 9.29 9.97 -19.12
CA GLU A 141 8.87 8.59 -19.42
C GLU A 141 10.00 7.59 -19.21
N LEU A 142 11.23 7.94 -19.61
CA LEU A 142 12.39 7.12 -19.35
C LEU A 142 12.60 6.89 -17.84
N GLY A 143 12.50 7.94 -17.03
CA GLY A 143 12.61 7.84 -15.59
C GLY A 143 11.50 6.98 -14.98
N VAL A 144 10.26 7.08 -15.48
CA VAL A 144 9.16 6.20 -15.03
C VAL A 144 9.46 4.75 -15.38
N HIS A 145 9.92 4.49 -16.61
CA HIS A 145 10.27 3.15 -17.04
C HIS A 145 11.40 2.55 -16.18
N GLU A 146 12.46 3.32 -15.92
CA GLU A 146 13.58 2.89 -15.06
C GLU A 146 13.13 2.55 -13.63
N GLU A 147 12.29 3.38 -13.03
CA GLU A 147 11.73 3.18 -11.69
C GLU A 147 10.91 1.87 -11.59
N LEU A 148 10.05 1.65 -12.57
CA LEU A 148 9.16 0.49 -12.62
C LEU A 148 9.93 -0.80 -12.92
N ASP A 149 10.77 -0.81 -13.94
CA ASP A 149 11.52 -1.99 -14.35
C ASP A 149 12.57 -2.40 -13.31
N ARG A 150 13.33 -1.45 -12.76
CA ARG A 150 14.30 -1.70 -11.69
C ARG A 150 13.63 -2.30 -10.46
N SER A 151 12.50 -1.72 -10.02
CA SER A 151 11.75 -2.25 -8.89
C SER A 151 11.25 -3.67 -9.15
N ARG A 152 10.69 -3.93 -10.33
CA ARG A 152 10.18 -5.24 -10.70
C ARG A 152 11.28 -6.30 -10.72
N ARG A 153 12.45 -5.98 -11.30
CA ARG A 153 13.61 -6.88 -11.31
C ARG A 153 14.11 -7.18 -9.90
N ALA A 154 14.30 -6.15 -9.06
CA ALA A 154 14.74 -6.33 -7.68
C ALA A 154 13.80 -7.23 -6.87
N MET A 155 12.48 -7.10 -7.05
CA MET A 155 11.48 -7.96 -6.42
C MET A 155 11.62 -9.41 -6.88
N THR A 156 11.75 -9.64 -8.20
CA THR A 156 11.88 -10.97 -8.78
C THR A 156 13.16 -11.66 -8.29
N GLU A 157 14.28 -10.96 -8.30
CA GLU A 157 15.57 -11.48 -7.83
C GLU A 157 15.55 -11.80 -6.33
N ALA A 158 14.96 -10.93 -5.53
CA ALA A 158 14.99 -11.07 -4.08
C ALA A 158 13.96 -12.08 -3.54
N LEU A 159 12.79 -12.19 -4.16
CA LEU A 159 11.68 -12.99 -3.63
C LEU A 159 11.36 -14.24 -4.48
N GLY A 160 11.99 -14.40 -5.64
CA GLY A 160 11.81 -15.56 -6.50
C GLY A 160 10.44 -15.61 -7.20
N VAL A 161 9.65 -14.54 -7.11
CA VAL A 161 8.31 -14.45 -7.72
C VAL A 161 8.18 -13.14 -8.49
N GLY A 162 7.54 -13.23 -9.66
CA GLY A 162 7.23 -12.04 -10.44
C GLY A 162 6.22 -11.15 -9.70
N THR A 163 6.56 -9.88 -9.53
CA THR A 163 5.60 -8.94 -8.95
C THR A 163 4.53 -8.57 -9.97
N MET A 164 3.26 -8.77 -9.60
CA MET A 164 2.11 -8.56 -10.49
C MET A 164 1.55 -7.14 -10.41
N ALA A 165 1.88 -6.39 -9.37
CA ALA A 165 1.24 -5.11 -9.11
C ALA A 165 2.23 -4.03 -8.67
N VAL A 166 1.87 -2.77 -8.99
CA VAL A 166 2.55 -1.58 -8.52
C VAL A 166 1.57 -0.67 -7.77
N SER A 167 2.01 -0.10 -6.65
CA SER A 167 1.36 1.07 -6.05
C SER A 167 2.08 2.33 -6.52
N TYR A 168 1.34 3.29 -7.06
CA TYR A 168 1.91 4.56 -7.50
C TYR A 168 2.21 5.45 -6.31
N PRO A 169 3.44 5.98 -6.18
CA PRO A 169 3.78 6.93 -5.12
C PRO A 169 2.80 8.11 -5.07
N PHE A 170 2.39 8.49 -3.85
CA PHE A 170 1.39 9.53 -3.60
C PHE A 170 0.00 9.23 -4.21
N GLY A 171 -0.25 8.00 -4.66
CA GLY A 171 -1.44 7.62 -5.41
C GLY A 171 -1.58 8.36 -6.75
N ALA A 172 -0.48 8.96 -7.24
CA ALA A 172 -0.47 9.85 -8.40
C ALA A 172 -0.11 9.07 -9.67
N ALA A 173 -1.11 8.79 -10.49
CA ALA A 173 -0.95 8.23 -11.82
C ALA A 173 -2.01 8.81 -12.75
N GLY A 174 -1.71 8.80 -14.04
CA GLY A 174 -2.61 9.11 -15.13
C GLY A 174 -2.44 8.08 -16.25
N PRO A 175 -3.06 8.30 -17.41
CA PRO A 175 -2.99 7.37 -18.54
C PRO A 175 -1.56 7.03 -18.98
N ARG A 176 -0.63 7.98 -18.83
CA ARG A 176 0.80 7.78 -19.14
C ARG A 176 1.42 6.75 -18.21
N GLU A 177 1.29 6.92 -16.89
CA GLU A 177 1.86 6.04 -15.88
C GLU A 177 1.23 4.65 -15.93
N GLU A 178 -0.07 4.58 -16.17
CA GLU A 178 -0.80 3.32 -16.34
C GLU A 178 -0.32 2.53 -17.58
N ARG A 179 -0.05 3.22 -18.70
CA ARG A 179 0.52 2.62 -19.90
C ARG A 179 1.92 2.10 -19.64
N LEU A 180 2.79 2.94 -19.07
CA LEU A 180 4.18 2.57 -18.77
C LEU A 180 4.28 1.42 -17.77
N ALA A 181 3.40 1.38 -16.76
CA ALA A 181 3.35 0.26 -15.83
C ALA A 181 2.96 -1.05 -16.52
N ARG A 182 2.02 -1.01 -17.45
CA ARG A 182 1.65 -2.18 -18.27
C ARG A 182 2.79 -2.63 -19.16
N GLU A 183 3.48 -1.71 -19.82
CA GLU A 183 4.65 -1.97 -20.65
C GLU A 183 5.80 -2.58 -19.83
N ALA A 184 5.99 -2.13 -18.59
CA ALA A 184 6.94 -2.73 -17.65
C ALA A 184 6.52 -4.12 -17.14
N GLY A 185 5.34 -4.63 -17.53
CA GLY A 185 4.86 -5.98 -17.23
C GLY A 185 4.08 -6.10 -15.91
N TYR A 186 3.56 -5.00 -15.36
CA TYR A 186 2.62 -5.07 -14.24
C TYR A 186 1.20 -5.38 -14.75
N ALA A 187 0.51 -6.28 -14.06
CA ALA A 187 -0.88 -6.66 -14.35
C ALA A 187 -1.89 -5.71 -13.70
N ALA A 188 -1.49 -5.01 -12.64
CA ALA A 188 -2.35 -4.09 -11.91
C ALA A 188 -1.60 -2.89 -11.34
N GLY A 189 -2.29 -1.75 -11.23
CA GLY A 189 -1.81 -0.54 -10.58
C GLY A 189 -2.74 -0.09 -9.47
N PHE A 190 -2.18 0.41 -8.37
CA PHE A 190 -2.93 0.89 -7.23
C PHE A 190 -2.70 2.38 -7.01
N GLY A 191 -3.79 3.14 -6.96
CA GLY A 191 -3.81 4.57 -6.69
C GLY A 191 -4.56 4.92 -5.41
N ILE A 192 -4.77 6.22 -5.19
CA ILE A 192 -5.69 6.72 -4.18
C ILE A 192 -6.91 7.27 -4.92
N ALA A 193 -8.11 6.97 -4.41
CA ALA A 193 -9.37 7.34 -5.03
C ALA A 193 -9.45 8.85 -5.34
N ARG A 194 -9.43 9.19 -6.62
CA ARG A 194 -9.67 10.54 -7.15
C ARG A 194 -10.79 10.54 -8.19
N GLY A 195 -11.80 9.69 -7.97
CA GLY A 195 -12.87 9.45 -8.93
C GLY A 195 -13.05 7.96 -9.20
N TRP A 196 -14.03 7.64 -10.02
CA TRP A 196 -14.36 6.27 -10.40
C TRP A 196 -13.48 5.83 -11.58
N SER A 197 -12.28 5.34 -11.35
CA SER A 197 -11.54 4.61 -12.38
C SER A 197 -11.96 3.15 -12.36
N ARG A 198 -12.30 2.59 -13.53
CA ARG A 198 -12.56 1.15 -13.74
C ARG A 198 -11.34 0.42 -14.31
N SER A 199 -10.20 1.09 -14.36
CA SER A 199 -8.97 0.51 -14.88
C SER A 199 -8.34 -0.40 -13.83
N VAL A 200 -7.97 -1.61 -14.23
CA VAL A 200 -7.14 -2.51 -13.41
C VAL A 200 -5.77 -1.88 -13.09
N MET A 201 -5.33 -0.94 -13.90
CA MET A 201 -4.09 -0.18 -13.69
C MET A 201 -4.29 1.05 -12.78
N SER A 202 -5.49 1.26 -12.22
CA SER A 202 -5.79 2.38 -11.31
C SER A 202 -6.81 1.97 -10.25
N ILE A 203 -6.52 0.88 -9.53
CA ILE A 203 -7.38 0.37 -8.46
C ILE A 203 -7.41 1.39 -7.32
N ALA A 204 -8.60 1.92 -7.07
CA ALA A 204 -8.80 2.93 -6.05
C ALA A 204 -8.71 2.35 -4.63
N ARG A 205 -8.04 3.07 -3.74
CA ARG A 205 -7.87 2.68 -2.33
C ARG A 205 -8.34 3.76 -1.39
N THR A 206 -8.82 3.32 -0.24
CA THR A 206 -9.22 4.19 0.88
C THR A 206 -8.05 4.28 1.86
N PRO A 207 -7.41 5.44 2.00
CA PRO A 207 -6.32 5.61 2.96
C PRO A 207 -6.83 5.55 4.41
N VAL A 208 -6.08 4.85 5.26
CA VAL A 208 -6.35 4.74 6.69
C VAL A 208 -5.34 5.61 7.45
N TYR A 209 -5.81 6.73 7.97
CA TYR A 209 -4.99 7.69 8.70
C TYR A 209 -5.15 7.55 10.23
N LEU A 210 -4.35 8.32 10.97
CA LEU A 210 -4.32 8.37 12.44
C LEU A 210 -5.71 8.50 13.08
N TRP A 211 -6.63 9.26 12.46
CA TRP A 211 -8.01 9.50 12.94
C TRP A 211 -9.05 8.54 12.37
N ALA A 212 -8.67 7.60 11.50
CA ALA A 212 -9.63 6.67 10.92
C ALA A 212 -10.41 5.94 12.00
N PRO A 213 -11.74 5.74 11.84
CA PRO A 213 -12.57 5.10 12.85
C PRO A 213 -12.11 3.67 13.15
N LEU A 214 -12.42 3.18 14.37
CA LEU A 214 -12.08 1.80 14.76
C LEU A 214 -12.89 0.74 14.00
N THR A 215 -14.00 1.10 13.44
CA THR A 215 -14.70 0.38 12.39
C THR A 215 -14.40 1.13 11.11
N PRO A 216 -13.53 0.60 10.24
CA PRO A 216 -13.45 1.15 8.89
C PRO A 216 -14.88 1.05 8.35
N ALA A 217 -15.46 2.17 7.94
CA ALA A 217 -16.69 2.16 7.18
C ALA A 217 -16.35 1.50 5.83
N VAL A 218 -16.47 0.19 5.80
CA VAL A 218 -16.31 -0.59 4.60
C VAL A 218 -17.55 -0.30 3.78
N GLY A 219 -17.38 0.56 2.79
CA GLY A 219 -18.46 0.94 1.90
C GLY A 219 -18.55 2.44 1.65
N VAL A 220 -18.49 3.28 2.66
CA VAL A 220 -18.54 4.74 2.48
C VAL A 220 -17.76 5.41 3.60
N LEU A 221 -16.61 5.99 3.30
CA LEU A 221 -16.08 7.06 4.15
C LEU A 221 -17.14 8.16 4.17
N ARG A 222 -17.54 8.62 5.36
CA ARG A 222 -18.42 9.78 5.46
C ARG A 222 -17.74 10.96 4.76
N ALA A 223 -18.50 11.78 4.06
CA ALA A 223 -17.99 12.89 3.26
C ALA A 223 -16.89 13.75 3.95
N PRO A 224 -16.97 14.09 5.26
CA PRO A 224 -15.91 14.82 5.95
C PRO A 224 -14.60 14.03 6.10
N GLU A 225 -14.65 12.70 6.22
CA GLU A 225 -13.45 11.85 6.32
C GLU A 225 -12.75 11.71 4.95
N GLN A 226 -13.51 11.66 3.86
CA GLN A 226 -13.00 11.73 2.50
C GLN A 226 -12.34 13.07 2.22
N LEU A 227 -12.95 14.17 2.65
CA LEU A 227 -12.40 15.50 2.48
C LEU A 227 -11.11 15.68 3.30
N ALA A 228 -11.08 15.22 4.55
CA ALA A 228 -9.89 15.24 5.38
C ALA A 228 -8.74 14.40 4.78
N ALA A 229 -9.05 13.22 4.20
CA ALA A 229 -8.09 12.39 3.51
C ALA A 229 -7.55 13.06 2.23
N LEU A 230 -8.41 13.74 1.46
CA LEU A 230 -8.02 14.50 0.27
C LEU A 230 -7.14 15.71 0.63
N VAL A 231 -7.46 16.42 1.71
CA VAL A 231 -6.68 17.57 2.20
C VAL A 231 -5.32 17.10 2.71
N ALA A 232 -5.27 16.03 3.53
CA ALA A 232 -4.02 15.46 4.03
C ALA A 232 -3.11 15.00 2.88
N ASN A 233 -3.67 14.38 1.85
CA ASN A 233 -2.94 14.00 0.64
C ASN A 233 -2.44 15.21 -0.16
N ARG A 234 -3.23 16.30 -0.23
CA ARG A 234 -2.77 17.53 -0.88
C ARG A 234 -1.65 18.21 -0.09
N CYS A 235 -1.71 18.22 1.23
CA CYS A 235 -0.63 18.78 2.07
C CYS A 235 0.66 17.95 1.96
N ALA A 236 0.58 16.62 1.91
CA ALA A 236 1.73 15.75 1.63
C ALA A 236 2.30 15.97 0.22
N ILE A 237 1.49 16.42 -0.72
CA ILE A 237 1.87 16.76 -2.11
C ILE A 237 2.68 18.08 -2.19
N GLY A 238 2.50 18.98 -1.24
CA GLY A 238 3.18 20.28 -1.23
C GLY A 238 4.59 20.27 -0.63
N THR A 239 5.05 19.13 -0.10
CA THR A 239 6.32 18.98 0.63
C THR A 239 7.40 18.20 -0.14
N THR A 240 7.18 17.92 -1.43
CA THR A 240 8.19 17.31 -2.32
C THR A 240 8.35 18.05 -3.62
#